data_fc1d6dd049a18dd2660732dc5f53fa4e
#
_entry.id   fc1d6dd049a18dd2660732dc5f53fa4e
#
_cell.length_a   1.000
_cell.length_b   1.000
_cell.length_c   1.000
_cell.angle_alpha   90.00
_cell.angle_beta   90.00
_cell.angle_gamma   90.00
#
_symmetry.space_group_name_H-M   'P 1'
#
loop_
_entity.id
_entity.type
_entity.pdbx_description
1 polymer ?
#
loop_
_entity_poly.entity_id
_entity_poly.type
_entity_poly.pdbx_seq_one_letter_code
_entity_poly.pdbx_strand_id
1 'polypeptide(L)'
;ILSFDETSGKVKGESLLFGFPDYNFENTEKPQKEGEKRSLRTLRGGGESTGLTRGLRAGLLRYMSGEEGISMLPGTKTEVENIADMFQQEDRKFTTYYSKEAEEEVLKKTKSPELLHIATHGFFLANVEEATEDDQNKYVENPLLRSGLILAGAGSFLKSGSAYNNQDGILTAYEAMNMNLDGTEVVVMSACETGLGTISNGEGVYGLQRSFLIAGAKSLIMSMWSVDNDAT
;
A
#
# COMPACT_ATOMS: atom_id res chain seq x y z
N ILE A 1 25.86 10.85 6.82
CA ILE A 1 25.60 11.32 8.19
C ILE A 1 24.58 12.44 8.05
N LEU A 2 23.32 12.13 8.30
CA LEU A 2 22.24 13.11 8.36
C LEU A 2 22.36 13.82 9.70
N SER A 3 22.77 15.08 9.71
CA SER A 3 22.70 15.93 10.87
C SER A 3 21.26 16.38 11.03
N PHE A 4 20.57 15.89 12.04
CA PHE A 4 19.31 16.49 12.48
C PHE A 4 19.63 17.87 13.06
N ASP A 5 19.05 18.91 12.49
CA ASP A 5 19.18 20.26 12.97
C ASP A 5 18.33 20.44 14.26
N GLU A 6 18.97 20.47 15.41
CA GLU A 6 18.33 20.60 16.73
C GLU A 6 17.71 21.99 17.00
N THR A 7 17.71 22.91 16.04
CA THR A 7 17.44 24.33 16.31
C THR A 7 16.04 24.84 15.97
N SER A 8 15.06 24.00 15.61
CA SER A 8 13.70 24.52 15.44
C SER A 8 12.74 23.90 16.47
N GLY A 9 12.37 24.69 17.48
CA GLY A 9 11.24 24.40 18.38
C GLY A 9 9.89 24.41 17.64
N LYS A 10 9.81 23.77 16.48
CA LYS A 10 8.55 23.54 15.78
C LYS A 10 7.78 22.47 16.52
N VAL A 11 6.49 22.73 16.74
CA VAL A 11 5.53 21.72 17.17
C VAL A 11 5.71 20.55 16.21
N LYS A 12 6.17 19.41 16.73
CA LYS A 12 6.31 18.18 15.95
C LYS A 12 4.94 17.86 15.33
N GLY A 13 4.89 17.60 14.05
CA GLY A 13 3.69 17.20 13.34
C GLY A 13 3.15 15.86 13.85
N GLU A 14 1.96 15.49 13.45
CA GLU A 14 1.41 14.18 13.78
C GLU A 14 2.10 13.11 12.93
N SER A 15 2.46 11.99 13.56
CA SER A 15 2.96 10.79 12.89
C SER A 15 1.85 9.77 12.73
N LEU A 16 1.81 9.09 11.58
CA LEU A 16 0.80 8.07 11.30
C LEU A 16 1.47 6.71 11.13
N LEU A 17 0.96 5.72 11.86
CA LEU A 17 1.50 4.37 11.92
C LEU A 17 0.43 3.37 11.47
N PHE A 18 0.67 2.70 10.34
CA PHE A 18 -0.20 1.67 9.80
C PHE A 18 0.46 0.30 9.97
N GLY A 19 -0.27 -0.67 10.53
CA GLY A 19 0.23 -2.04 10.65
C GLY A 19 -0.85 -3.08 10.84
N PHE A 20 -0.49 -4.34 10.59
CA PHE A 20 -1.36 -5.48 10.79
C PHE A 20 -2.77 -5.32 10.17
N PRO A 21 -2.88 -4.96 8.86
CA PRO A 21 -4.18 -4.87 8.21
C PRO A 21 -4.89 -6.22 8.22
N ASP A 22 -6.21 -6.20 8.42
CA ASP A 22 -7.05 -7.38 8.18
C ASP A 22 -7.34 -7.50 6.67
N TYR A 23 -6.47 -8.21 5.99
CA TYR A 23 -6.57 -8.40 4.53
C TYR A 23 -7.85 -9.11 4.10
N ASN A 24 -8.38 -9.98 4.95
CA ASN A 24 -9.54 -10.81 4.64
C ASN A 24 -10.84 -10.25 5.24
N PHE A 25 -10.81 -9.00 5.71
CA PHE A 25 -11.97 -8.33 6.26
C PHE A 25 -13.11 -8.29 5.23
N GLU A 26 -14.22 -8.92 5.59
CA GLU A 26 -15.47 -8.88 4.83
C GLU A 26 -16.41 -7.87 5.49
N ASN A 27 -16.68 -6.76 4.84
CA ASN A 27 -17.71 -5.89 5.34
C ASN A 27 -19.09 -6.44 4.97
N THR A 28 -19.82 -6.87 5.97
CA THR A 28 -21.20 -7.38 5.84
C THR A 28 -22.25 -6.28 5.72
N GLU A 29 -21.86 -5.00 5.79
CA GLU A 29 -22.77 -3.90 5.54
C GLU A 29 -23.13 -3.85 4.06
N LYS A 30 -24.42 -3.95 3.77
CA LYS A 30 -24.94 -3.93 2.39
C LYS A 30 -24.49 -2.66 1.69
N PRO A 31 -24.03 -2.74 0.42
CA PRO A 31 -23.66 -1.56 -0.34
C PRO A 31 -24.83 -0.57 -0.35
N GLN A 32 -24.57 0.66 0.11
CA GLN A 32 -25.55 1.72 -0.02
C GLN A 32 -25.85 1.92 -1.50
N LYS A 33 -27.13 1.91 -1.80
CA LYS A 33 -27.83 2.04 -3.09
C LYS A 33 -27.00 2.56 -4.27
N GLU A 34 -27.21 1.89 -5.39
CA GLU A 34 -26.84 2.13 -6.80
C GLU A 34 -26.79 3.62 -7.27
N GLY A 35 -26.07 4.49 -6.58
CA GLY A 35 -25.95 5.89 -6.98
C GLY A 35 -24.54 6.30 -7.43
N GLU A 36 -23.49 5.58 -7.02
CA GLU A 36 -22.11 6.03 -7.19
C GLU A 36 -21.17 5.10 -7.95
N LYS A 37 -21.66 4.42 -8.95
CA LYS A 37 -20.79 3.72 -9.95
C LYS A 37 -19.87 4.67 -10.75
N ARG A 38 -19.79 5.95 -10.34
CA ARG A 38 -19.06 6.98 -11.11
C ARG A 38 -17.62 7.21 -10.73
N SER A 39 -17.15 6.85 -9.54
CA SER A 39 -15.86 7.33 -9.03
C SER A 39 -14.64 6.64 -9.65
N LEU A 40 -14.61 5.31 -9.75
CA LEU A 40 -13.51 4.59 -10.42
C LEU A 40 -13.42 4.87 -11.93
N ARG A 41 -14.54 5.24 -12.54
CA ARG A 41 -14.61 5.54 -13.97
C ARG A 41 -14.03 6.90 -14.32
N THR A 42 -13.97 7.84 -13.39
CA THR A 42 -13.56 9.23 -13.62
C THR A 42 -12.07 9.45 -13.40
N LEU A 43 -11.44 8.69 -12.50
CA LEU A 43 -10.02 8.83 -12.20
C LEU A 43 -9.10 8.03 -13.16
N ARG A 44 -9.66 7.07 -13.92
CA ARG A 44 -8.90 6.22 -14.85
C ARG A 44 -9.12 6.55 -16.33
N GLY A 45 -9.46 7.79 -16.69
CA GLY A 45 -9.55 8.21 -18.10
C GLY A 45 -10.42 7.29 -18.96
N GLY A 46 -11.65 7.66 -19.16
CA GLY A 46 -12.70 7.11 -19.98
C GLY A 46 -12.48 5.83 -20.76
N GLY A 47 -13.21 4.77 -20.43
CA GLY A 47 -13.64 3.77 -21.40
C GLY A 47 -13.19 2.32 -21.20
N GLU A 48 -12.08 2.01 -20.48
CA GLU A 48 -11.55 0.62 -20.39
C GLU A 48 -11.20 0.13 -18.98
N SER A 49 -11.80 0.72 -17.96
CA SER A 49 -11.44 0.43 -16.56
C SER A 49 -11.68 -1.02 -16.10
N THR A 50 -12.54 -1.77 -16.77
CA THR A 50 -12.85 -3.16 -16.41
C THR A 50 -11.76 -4.15 -16.81
N GLY A 51 -10.98 -3.85 -17.85
CA GLY A 51 -9.87 -4.70 -18.29
C GLY A 51 -8.64 -4.56 -17.37
N LEU A 52 -8.27 -3.32 -17.04
CA LEU A 52 -7.11 -3.02 -16.20
C LEU A 52 -7.25 -3.57 -14.79
N THR A 53 -8.41 -3.36 -14.14
CA THR A 53 -8.73 -3.93 -12.82
C THR A 53 -8.74 -5.45 -12.85
N ARG A 54 -9.21 -6.05 -13.92
CA ARG A 54 -9.26 -7.51 -14.08
C ARG A 54 -7.85 -8.10 -14.23
N GLY A 55 -6.99 -7.46 -15.03
CA GLY A 55 -5.59 -7.86 -15.21
C GLY A 55 -4.77 -7.74 -13.92
N LEU A 56 -4.88 -6.61 -13.21
CA LEU A 56 -4.23 -6.42 -11.91
C LEU A 56 -4.69 -7.46 -10.90
N ARG A 57 -5.99 -7.68 -10.79
CA ARG A 57 -6.56 -8.69 -9.90
C ARG A 57 -6.05 -10.11 -10.23
N ALA A 58 -6.03 -10.49 -11.51
CA ALA A 58 -5.52 -11.79 -11.92
C ALA A 58 -4.02 -11.95 -11.62
N GLY A 59 -3.22 -10.90 -11.84
CA GLY A 59 -1.80 -10.88 -11.48
C GLY A 59 -1.60 -11.04 -9.97
N LEU A 60 -2.33 -10.29 -9.17
CA LEU A 60 -2.25 -10.38 -7.71
C LEU A 60 -2.74 -11.72 -7.17
N LEU A 61 -3.80 -12.30 -7.73
CA LEU A 61 -4.25 -13.64 -7.36
C LEU A 61 -3.17 -14.69 -7.62
N ARG A 62 -2.44 -14.60 -8.73
CA ARG A 62 -1.31 -15.50 -9.01
C ARG A 62 -0.14 -15.24 -8.06
N TYR A 63 0.16 -13.98 -7.79
CA TYR A 63 1.25 -13.57 -6.90
C TYR A 63 1.00 -13.98 -5.46
N MET A 64 -0.25 -13.93 -4.99
CA MET A 64 -0.67 -14.21 -3.61
C MET A 64 -1.36 -15.58 -3.45
N SER A 65 -1.26 -16.48 -4.44
CA SER A 65 -2.00 -17.73 -4.50
C SER A 65 -1.57 -18.74 -3.43
N GLY A 66 -2.07 -18.52 -2.20
CA GLY A 66 -2.34 -19.58 -1.26
C GLY A 66 -3.84 -19.85 -1.22
N GLU A 67 -4.30 -21.07 -1.07
CA GLU A 67 -5.74 -21.42 -1.02
C GLU A 67 -6.48 -20.71 0.13
N GLU A 68 -5.79 -20.17 1.11
CA GLU A 68 -6.33 -19.53 2.32
C GLU A 68 -6.47 -17.99 2.23
N GLY A 69 -6.03 -17.36 1.14
CA GLY A 69 -6.04 -15.91 1.01
C GLY A 69 -4.70 -15.27 1.38
N ILE A 70 -4.72 -13.98 1.72
CA ILE A 70 -3.52 -13.25 2.11
C ILE A 70 -3.19 -13.58 3.56
N SER A 71 -1.96 -14.05 3.81
CA SER A 71 -1.50 -14.37 5.17
C SER A 71 -1.37 -13.10 6.02
N MET A 72 -1.79 -13.20 7.27
CA MET A 72 -1.58 -12.11 8.24
C MET A 72 -0.09 -11.99 8.59
N LEU A 73 0.34 -10.78 8.92
CA LEU A 73 1.71 -10.46 9.34
C LEU A 73 1.74 -10.01 10.81
N PRO A 74 1.78 -10.94 11.79
CA PRO A 74 1.74 -10.58 13.22
C PRO A 74 2.90 -9.67 13.65
N GLY A 75 4.09 -9.83 13.05
CA GLY A 75 5.27 -9.00 13.32
C GLY A 75 5.01 -7.51 13.08
N THR A 76 4.22 -7.16 12.07
CA THR A 76 3.92 -5.75 11.77
C THR A 76 3.08 -5.06 12.87
N LYS A 77 2.32 -5.84 13.64
CA LYS A 77 1.63 -5.32 14.82
C LYS A 77 2.62 -4.95 15.91
N THR A 78 3.51 -5.87 16.25
CA THR A 78 4.56 -5.65 17.26
C THR A 78 5.48 -4.50 16.88
N GLU A 79 5.84 -4.39 15.59
CA GLU A 79 6.64 -3.29 15.07
C GLU A 79 5.98 -1.93 15.34
N VAL A 80 4.72 -1.78 14.94
CA VAL A 80 3.98 -0.51 15.15
C VAL A 80 3.75 -0.24 16.63
N GLU A 81 3.47 -1.24 17.46
CA GLU A 81 3.33 -1.08 18.91
C GLU A 81 4.64 -0.57 19.54
N ASN A 82 5.79 -1.14 19.17
CA ASN A 82 7.09 -0.68 19.66
C ASN A 82 7.38 0.77 19.27
N ILE A 83 7.07 1.17 18.02
CA ILE A 83 7.24 2.56 17.56
C ILE A 83 6.31 3.50 18.33
N ALA A 84 5.05 3.09 18.55
CA ALA A 84 4.08 3.86 19.31
C ALA A 84 4.55 4.10 20.77
N ASP A 85 5.08 3.06 21.41
CA ASP A 85 5.64 3.15 22.76
C ASP A 85 6.83 4.12 22.84
N MET A 86 7.73 4.08 21.85
CA MET A 86 8.83 5.04 21.74
C MET A 86 8.33 6.48 21.58
N PHE A 87 7.33 6.68 20.72
CA PHE A 87 6.75 8.01 20.51
C PHE A 87 6.04 8.54 21.76
N GLN A 88 5.35 7.66 22.48
CA GLN A 88 4.73 8.02 23.76
C GLN A 88 5.77 8.45 24.82
N GLN A 89 6.91 7.76 24.91
CA GLN A 89 7.99 8.12 25.82
C GLN A 89 8.63 9.47 25.47
N GLU A 90 8.65 9.84 24.18
CA GLU A 90 9.19 11.11 23.68
C GLU A 90 8.15 12.23 23.60
N ASP A 91 6.93 12.03 24.10
CA ASP A 91 5.80 12.98 24.02
C ASP A 91 5.53 13.45 22.57
N ARG A 92 5.61 12.54 21.62
CA ARG A 92 5.32 12.78 20.20
C ARG A 92 3.85 12.49 19.91
N LYS A 93 3.25 13.30 19.05
CA LYS A 93 1.87 13.05 18.58
C LYS A 93 1.88 11.97 17.51
N PHE A 94 1.05 10.96 17.67
CA PHE A 94 0.88 9.91 16.67
C PHE A 94 -0.53 9.33 16.69
N THR A 95 -0.92 8.71 15.59
CA THR A 95 -2.13 7.90 15.46
C THR A 95 -1.76 6.56 14.84
N THR A 96 -2.32 5.48 15.37
CA THR A 96 -2.12 4.10 14.90
C THR A 96 -3.36 3.59 14.20
N TYR A 97 -3.18 2.86 13.10
CA TYR A 97 -4.24 2.20 12.33
C TYR A 97 -3.93 0.71 12.24
N TYR A 98 -4.83 -0.12 12.76
CA TYR A 98 -4.70 -1.58 12.80
C TYR A 98 -5.92 -2.26 12.22
N SER A 99 -5.75 -3.53 11.85
CA SER A 99 -6.83 -4.41 11.41
C SER A 99 -7.67 -3.75 10.31
N LYS A 100 -8.97 -3.61 10.52
CA LYS A 100 -9.89 -2.99 9.57
C LYS A 100 -9.69 -1.48 9.38
N GLU A 101 -9.01 -0.81 10.33
CA GLU A 101 -8.76 0.63 10.25
C GLU A 101 -7.56 0.96 9.36
N ALA A 102 -6.69 -0.03 9.09
CA ALA A 102 -5.58 0.13 8.15
C ALA A 102 -6.08 0.03 6.69
N GLU A 103 -7.03 0.91 6.34
CA GLU A 103 -7.71 0.97 5.05
C GLU A 103 -6.96 1.83 4.03
N GLU A 104 -7.11 1.47 2.77
CA GLU A 104 -6.59 2.24 1.63
C GLU A 104 -7.12 3.69 1.63
N GLU A 105 -8.40 3.88 1.89
CA GLU A 105 -9.03 5.20 1.90
C GLU A 105 -8.46 6.10 2.99
N VAL A 106 -8.22 5.56 4.19
CA VAL A 106 -7.61 6.28 5.30
C VAL A 106 -6.22 6.75 4.90
N LEU A 107 -5.43 5.87 4.31
CA LEU A 107 -4.08 6.18 3.86
C LEU A 107 -4.09 7.23 2.74
N LYS A 108 -4.97 7.12 1.75
CA LYS A 108 -5.11 8.09 0.65
C LYS A 108 -5.58 9.47 1.10
N LYS A 109 -6.36 9.54 2.18
CA LYS A 109 -6.82 10.81 2.78
C LYS A 109 -5.81 11.47 3.70
N THR A 110 -4.71 10.82 3.98
CA THR A 110 -3.61 11.36 4.78
C THR A 110 -3.09 12.67 4.19
N LYS A 111 -2.85 13.65 5.06
CA LYS A 111 -2.35 14.97 4.65
C LYS A 111 -1.12 15.34 5.48
N SER A 112 0.01 15.38 4.82
CA SER A 112 1.26 15.94 5.36
C SER A 112 1.60 15.48 6.79
N PRO A 113 1.60 14.18 7.11
CA PRO A 113 2.07 13.73 8.40
C PRO A 113 3.57 14.03 8.54
N GLU A 114 4.08 14.25 9.74
CA GLU A 114 5.52 14.41 9.93
C GLU A 114 6.27 13.14 9.54
N LEU A 115 5.76 12.00 10.00
CA LEU A 115 6.24 10.67 9.66
C LEU A 115 5.04 9.79 9.25
N LEU A 116 5.22 9.04 8.18
CA LEU A 116 4.28 8.02 7.74
C LEU A 116 4.97 6.66 7.78
N HIS A 117 4.56 5.78 8.68
CA HIS A 117 5.06 4.41 8.77
C HIS A 117 3.99 3.44 8.30
N ILE A 118 4.36 2.53 7.38
CA ILE A 118 3.44 1.55 6.80
C ILE A 118 4.09 0.17 6.86
N ALA A 119 3.57 -0.70 7.71
CA ALA A 119 4.02 -2.08 7.89
C ALA A 119 2.95 -3.06 7.35
N THR A 120 3.18 -3.60 6.14
CA THR A 120 2.21 -4.44 5.44
C THR A 120 2.87 -5.27 4.33
N HIS A 121 2.08 -6.05 3.58
CA HIS A 121 2.57 -6.68 2.35
C HIS A 121 2.76 -5.64 1.23
N GLY A 122 3.90 -5.71 0.55
CA GLY A 122 4.12 -5.09 -0.74
C GLY A 122 3.95 -6.09 -1.88
N PHE A 123 3.73 -5.63 -3.10
CA PHE A 123 3.75 -6.46 -4.30
C PHE A 123 4.47 -5.78 -5.45
N PHE A 124 5.13 -6.59 -6.27
CA PHE A 124 5.84 -6.17 -7.47
C PHE A 124 5.60 -7.21 -8.57
N LEU A 125 4.72 -6.91 -9.50
CA LEU A 125 4.42 -7.81 -10.62
C LEU A 125 5.45 -7.62 -11.74
N ALA A 126 6.04 -8.72 -12.21
CA ALA A 126 7.04 -8.72 -13.28
C ALA A 126 6.48 -8.18 -14.62
N ASN A 127 7.37 -7.83 -15.54
CA ASN A 127 7.01 -7.45 -16.91
C ASN A 127 6.32 -8.59 -17.64
N VAL A 128 5.33 -8.25 -18.45
CA VAL A 128 4.51 -9.21 -19.23
C VAL A 128 5.24 -9.73 -20.48
N GLU A 129 6.53 -9.48 -20.65
CA GLU A 129 7.30 -9.94 -21.84
C GLU A 129 7.39 -11.47 -21.96
N GLU A 130 7.03 -12.22 -20.92
CA GLU A 130 6.99 -13.70 -20.92
C GLU A 130 5.57 -14.28 -21.02
N ALA A 131 4.53 -13.46 -21.21
CA ALA A 131 3.17 -13.96 -21.33
C ALA A 131 2.92 -14.51 -22.74
N THR A 132 2.46 -15.75 -22.83
CA THR A 132 2.01 -16.36 -24.07
C THR A 132 0.81 -15.61 -24.67
N GLU A 133 0.61 -15.68 -26.00
CA GLU A 133 -0.41 -14.92 -26.76
C GLU A 133 -1.85 -15.07 -26.24
N ASP A 134 -2.11 -16.08 -25.42
CA ASP A 134 -3.43 -16.39 -24.83
C ASP A 134 -3.67 -15.70 -23.46
N ASP A 135 -2.66 -15.04 -22.89
CA ASP A 135 -2.79 -14.38 -21.61
C ASP A 135 -3.46 -13.00 -21.76
N GLN A 136 -4.67 -12.88 -21.23
CA GLN A 136 -5.39 -11.60 -21.09
C GLN A 136 -4.66 -10.59 -20.16
N ASN A 137 -3.39 -10.85 -19.84
CA ASN A 137 -2.51 -10.03 -19.01
C ASN A 137 -1.84 -8.86 -19.77
N LYS A 138 -2.10 -8.68 -21.06
CA LYS A 138 -1.59 -7.54 -21.87
C LYS A 138 -1.93 -6.15 -21.32
N TYR A 139 -2.68 -6.08 -20.21
CA TYR A 139 -3.26 -4.82 -19.73
C TYR A 139 -2.57 -4.16 -18.55
N VAL A 140 -1.46 -4.71 -18.03
CA VAL A 140 -0.68 -4.03 -17.00
C VAL A 140 0.62 -3.46 -17.60
N GLU A 141 0.48 -2.72 -18.70
CA GLU A 141 1.63 -2.07 -19.35
C GLU A 141 2.23 -0.96 -18.49
N ASN A 142 1.41 -0.32 -17.64
CA ASN A 142 1.89 0.77 -16.78
C ASN A 142 2.65 0.22 -15.56
N PRO A 143 3.97 0.46 -15.44
CA PRO A 143 4.78 0.00 -14.32
C PRO A 143 4.25 0.45 -12.94
N LEU A 144 3.59 1.61 -12.87
CA LEU A 144 3.01 2.15 -11.64
C LEU A 144 1.79 1.37 -11.14
N LEU A 145 1.19 0.53 -11.97
CA LEU A 145 0.09 -0.35 -11.58
C LEU A 145 0.57 -1.76 -11.19
N ARG A 146 1.86 -2.05 -11.38
CA ARG A 146 2.45 -3.35 -11.08
C ARG A 146 3.12 -3.43 -9.73
N SER A 147 3.13 -2.34 -8.98
CA SER A 147 3.68 -2.28 -7.63
C SER A 147 2.73 -1.54 -6.70
N GLY A 148 2.74 -1.89 -5.43
CA GLY A 148 1.88 -1.26 -4.44
C GLY A 148 1.93 -1.95 -3.09
N LEU A 149 1.00 -1.55 -2.24
CA LEU A 149 0.82 -2.03 -0.88
C LEU A 149 -0.55 -2.68 -0.73
N ILE A 150 -0.60 -3.71 0.09
CA ILE A 150 -1.82 -4.46 0.40
C ILE A 150 -2.36 -3.98 1.74
N LEU A 151 -3.62 -3.58 1.78
CA LEU A 151 -4.28 -3.00 2.96
C LEU A 151 -5.53 -3.79 3.33
N ALA A 152 -6.27 -3.34 4.34
CA ALA A 152 -7.45 -4.02 4.82
C ALA A 152 -8.49 -4.26 3.70
N GLY A 153 -9.05 -5.47 3.65
CA GLY A 153 -10.08 -5.86 2.70
C GLY A 153 -9.59 -6.33 1.32
N ALA A 154 -8.28 -6.21 1.02
CA ALA A 154 -7.73 -6.59 -0.29
C ALA A 154 -8.00 -8.06 -0.65
N GLY A 155 -7.87 -8.98 0.30
CA GLY A 155 -8.13 -10.41 0.09
C GLY A 155 -9.59 -10.69 -0.26
N SER A 156 -10.52 -10.00 0.38
CA SER A 156 -11.95 -10.08 0.07
C SER A 156 -12.25 -9.57 -1.33
N PHE A 157 -11.64 -8.44 -1.73
CA PHE A 157 -11.74 -7.95 -3.11
C PHE A 157 -11.14 -8.94 -4.12
N LEU A 158 -9.97 -9.49 -3.85
CA LEU A 158 -9.34 -10.47 -4.74
C LEU A 158 -10.21 -11.72 -4.93
N LYS A 159 -10.86 -12.20 -3.87
CA LYS A 159 -11.77 -13.36 -3.95
C LYS A 159 -13.09 -13.04 -4.67
N SER A 160 -13.77 -11.98 -4.26
CA SER A 160 -15.14 -11.67 -4.72
C SER A 160 -15.17 -10.82 -6.01
N GLY A 161 -14.15 -10.00 -6.25
CA GLY A 161 -14.15 -8.97 -7.28
C GLY A 161 -14.97 -7.73 -6.94
N SER A 162 -15.54 -7.67 -5.73
CA SER A 162 -16.33 -6.55 -5.24
C SER A 162 -15.52 -5.70 -4.29
N ALA A 163 -15.31 -4.44 -4.66
CA ALA A 163 -14.64 -3.46 -3.80
C ALA A 163 -15.61 -2.95 -2.73
N TYR A 164 -15.10 -2.77 -1.51
CA TYR A 164 -15.84 -2.13 -0.44
C TYR A 164 -15.71 -0.60 -0.55
N ASN A 165 -16.82 0.12 -0.51
CA ASN A 165 -16.82 1.60 -0.66
C ASN A 165 -15.98 2.12 -1.82
N ASN A 166 -15.93 1.39 -2.93
CA ASN A 166 -15.06 1.65 -4.08
C ASN A 166 -13.55 1.58 -3.79
N GLN A 167 -13.16 0.99 -2.65
CA GLN A 167 -11.77 0.70 -2.31
C GLN A 167 -11.54 -0.80 -2.45
N ASP A 168 -10.46 -1.17 -3.11
CA ASP A 168 -10.09 -2.58 -3.30
C ASP A 168 -9.05 -3.06 -2.28
N GLY A 169 -8.61 -2.18 -1.39
CA GLY A 169 -7.60 -2.46 -0.38
C GLY A 169 -6.18 -2.54 -0.96
N ILE A 170 -5.98 -2.09 -2.18
CA ILE A 170 -4.71 -2.17 -2.91
C ILE A 170 -4.26 -0.77 -3.28
N LEU A 171 -3.29 -0.21 -2.56
CA LEU A 171 -2.69 1.06 -2.91
C LEU A 171 -1.61 0.84 -3.97
N THR A 172 -1.91 1.10 -5.23
CA THR A 172 -0.93 1.06 -6.31
C THR A 172 0.05 2.22 -6.24
N ALA A 173 1.24 2.09 -6.84
CA ALA A 173 2.18 3.20 -6.97
C ALA A 173 1.55 4.39 -7.74
N TYR A 174 0.65 4.13 -8.70
CA TYR A 174 -0.10 5.17 -9.39
C TYR A 174 -1.00 5.98 -8.44
N GLU A 175 -1.64 5.35 -7.48
CA GLU A 175 -2.47 6.02 -6.47
C GLU A 175 -1.63 6.71 -5.42
N ALA A 176 -0.55 6.08 -4.97
CA ALA A 176 0.38 6.65 -4.01
C ALA A 176 0.96 7.99 -4.46
N MET A 177 1.28 8.15 -5.76
CA MET A 177 1.82 9.42 -6.27
C MET A 177 0.82 10.59 -6.23
N ASN A 178 -0.48 10.31 -6.02
CA ASN A 178 -1.53 11.32 -5.91
C ASN A 178 -1.87 11.66 -4.45
N MET A 179 -1.19 11.09 -3.48
CA MET A 179 -1.33 11.45 -2.07
C MET A 179 -0.78 12.87 -1.82
N ASN A 180 -1.21 13.47 -0.73
CA ASN A 180 -0.68 14.76 -0.29
C ASN A 180 0.30 14.55 0.86
N LEU A 181 1.58 14.42 0.54
CA LEU A 181 2.68 14.24 1.51
C LEU A 181 3.61 15.45 1.57
N ASP A 182 3.17 16.60 1.06
CA ASP A 182 3.93 17.85 1.14
C ASP A 182 4.30 18.17 2.59
N GLY A 183 5.60 18.23 2.90
CA GLY A 183 6.07 18.47 4.26
C GLY A 183 6.26 17.22 5.13
N THR A 184 5.93 16.03 4.61
CA THR A 184 6.27 14.76 5.27
C THR A 184 7.79 14.58 5.24
N GLU A 185 8.40 14.46 6.43
CA GLU A 185 9.86 14.36 6.56
C GLU A 185 10.34 12.98 6.09
N VAL A 186 9.63 11.91 6.49
CA VAL A 186 10.02 10.55 6.14
C VAL A 186 8.80 9.64 5.99
N VAL A 187 8.83 8.83 4.95
CA VAL A 187 7.97 7.66 4.79
C VAL A 187 8.81 6.41 5.06
N VAL A 188 8.36 5.56 5.97
CA VAL A 188 8.98 4.27 6.26
C VAL A 188 8.04 3.18 5.77
N MET A 189 8.52 2.33 4.87
CA MET A 189 7.78 1.18 4.38
C MET A 189 8.46 -0.11 4.84
N SER A 190 7.89 -0.74 5.85
CA SER A 190 8.19 -2.10 6.26
C SER A 190 7.26 -3.05 5.47
N ALA A 191 7.55 -3.15 4.19
CA ALA A 191 6.76 -3.93 3.25
C ALA A 191 7.72 -4.83 2.46
N CYS A 192 7.94 -6.03 2.98
CA CYS A 192 8.78 -7.01 2.33
C CYS A 192 8.10 -7.56 1.09
N GLU A 193 8.87 -7.74 0.03
CA GLU A 193 8.46 -8.58 -1.09
C GLU A 193 8.26 -10.00 -0.55
N THR A 194 7.01 -10.45 -0.46
CA THR A 194 6.72 -11.86 -0.16
C THR A 194 7.19 -12.67 -1.36
N GLY A 195 8.40 -13.21 -1.24
CA GLY A 195 9.24 -13.82 -2.24
C GLY A 195 8.57 -14.84 -3.13
N LEU A 196 7.99 -14.40 -4.23
CA LEU A 196 7.61 -15.23 -5.37
C LEU A 196 7.88 -14.48 -6.68
N GLY A 197 9.11 -14.13 -6.93
CA GLY A 197 9.51 -13.61 -8.22
C GLY A 197 10.92 -13.04 -8.15
N THR A 198 11.81 -13.58 -8.92
CA THR A 198 13.10 -12.96 -9.19
C THR A 198 12.85 -11.50 -9.58
N ILE A 199 13.41 -10.56 -8.80
CA ILE A 199 13.49 -9.15 -9.18
C ILE A 199 14.26 -9.10 -10.50
N SER A 200 13.56 -9.27 -11.62
CA SER A 200 14.26 -9.31 -12.88
C SER A 200 14.68 -7.94 -13.35
N ASN A 201 14.20 -6.81 -12.80
CA ASN A 201 14.70 -5.50 -13.25
C ASN A 201 14.53 -4.33 -12.26
N GLY A 202 14.15 -4.51 -11.00
CA GLY A 202 14.08 -3.39 -10.02
C GLY A 202 13.04 -2.29 -10.31
N GLU A 203 12.46 -2.25 -11.49
CA GLU A 203 11.58 -1.16 -11.95
C GLU A 203 10.33 -0.98 -11.09
N GLY A 204 9.75 -2.07 -10.58
CA GLY A 204 8.56 -2.00 -9.73
C GLY A 204 8.84 -1.36 -8.38
N VAL A 205 9.96 -1.73 -7.74
CA VAL A 205 10.43 -1.14 -6.46
C VAL A 205 10.68 0.36 -6.64
N TYR A 206 11.38 0.73 -7.71
CA TYR A 206 11.61 2.14 -8.04
C TYR A 206 10.32 2.90 -8.33
N GLY A 207 9.31 2.24 -8.91
CA GLY A 207 8.00 2.83 -9.16
C GLY A 207 7.32 3.26 -7.87
N LEU A 208 7.24 2.38 -6.88
CA LEU A 208 6.63 2.67 -5.59
C LEU A 208 7.41 3.73 -4.81
N GLN A 209 8.74 3.64 -4.77
CA GLN A 209 9.61 4.66 -4.16
C GLN A 209 9.37 6.05 -4.76
N ARG A 210 9.41 6.16 -6.09
CA ARG A 210 9.16 7.41 -6.80
C ARG A 210 7.80 8.00 -6.48
N SER A 211 6.78 7.16 -6.36
CA SER A 211 5.42 7.62 -6.13
C SER A 211 5.29 8.39 -4.82
N PHE A 212 5.87 7.91 -3.73
CA PHE A 212 5.87 8.62 -2.45
C PHE A 212 6.69 9.90 -2.48
N LEU A 213 7.82 9.94 -3.21
CA LEU A 213 8.60 11.16 -3.40
C LEU A 213 7.86 12.19 -4.26
N ILE A 214 7.17 11.75 -5.32
CA ILE A 214 6.32 12.62 -6.16
C ILE A 214 5.15 13.17 -5.35
N ALA A 215 4.58 12.38 -4.43
CA ALA A 215 3.54 12.81 -3.52
C ALA A 215 3.99 13.89 -2.51
N GLY A 216 5.31 14.19 -2.43
CA GLY A 216 5.86 15.28 -1.61
C GLY A 216 6.68 14.83 -0.40
N ALA A 217 6.87 13.52 -0.18
CA ALA A 217 7.74 13.03 0.89
C ALA A 217 9.19 13.44 0.66
N LYS A 218 9.88 13.94 1.70
CA LYS A 218 11.29 14.37 1.60
C LYS A 218 12.26 13.20 1.59
N SER A 219 11.93 12.16 2.33
CA SER A 219 12.77 10.97 2.47
C SER A 219 11.92 9.71 2.50
N LEU A 220 12.52 8.61 2.04
CA LEU A 220 11.87 7.30 2.05
C LEU A 220 12.85 6.26 2.55
N ILE A 221 12.39 5.42 3.47
CA ILE A 221 13.09 4.24 3.96
C ILE A 221 12.25 3.02 3.62
N MET A 222 12.83 2.03 2.98
CA MET A 222 12.18 0.75 2.73
C MET A 222 13.20 -0.37 2.67
N SER A 223 12.77 -1.58 3.04
CA SER A 223 13.56 -2.79 2.78
C SER A 223 13.52 -3.12 1.29
N MET A 224 14.66 -3.52 0.74
CA MET A 224 14.80 -3.91 -0.68
C MET A 224 14.95 -5.42 -0.86
N TRP A 225 14.76 -6.19 0.21
CA TRP A 225 14.87 -7.65 0.21
C TRP A 225 13.81 -8.25 1.13
N SER A 226 13.53 -9.53 0.94
CA SER A 226 12.65 -10.29 1.84
C SER A 226 13.28 -10.32 3.23
N VAL A 227 12.59 -9.74 4.20
CA VAL A 227 12.96 -9.81 5.62
C VAL A 227 12.05 -10.86 6.27
N ASP A 228 12.63 -11.75 7.06
CA ASP A 228 11.86 -12.69 7.85
C ASP A 228 11.05 -11.91 8.90
N ASN A 229 9.77 -12.27 9.07
CA ASN A 229 8.89 -11.59 10.03
C ASN A 229 9.42 -11.61 11.47
N ASP A 230 10.29 -12.58 11.80
CA ASP A 230 10.91 -12.70 13.12
C ASP A 230 12.19 -11.85 13.26
N ALA A 231 12.64 -11.21 12.17
CA ALA A 231 13.87 -10.41 12.11
C ALA A 231 13.61 -8.89 12.06
N THR A 232 12.35 -8.47 12.05
CA THR A 232 11.93 -7.08 12.10
C THR A 232 11.47 -6.73 13.49
#